data_65a7b8b7960dd0c73520a74e6e4f2909
#
_entry.id   65a7b8b7960dd0c73520a74e6e4f2909
#
_cell.length_a   1.000
_cell.length_b   1.000
_cell.length_c   1.000
_cell.angle_alpha   90.00
_cell.angle_beta   90.00
_cell.angle_gamma   90.00
#
_symmetry.space_group_name_H-M   'P 1'
#
loop_
_entity.id
_entity.type
_entity.pdbx_description
1 polymer ?
#
loop_
_entity_poly.entity_id
_entity_poly.type
_entity_poly.pdbx_seq_one_letter_code
_entity_poly.pdbx_strand_id
1 'polypeptide(L)'
;MKLSKKEYEIYKKIFFVERYEILSVKFQCEERLDYSKENVLDLIKKLGYTAKYVKKNNFFKIEEKNGIIKFYLNICLKYSNVELVIGATNIIEDKFLIGGVFVKICTEVNCYKGISLDENIKKAKFRNYQELEEILTEAFAIYEDFKTEVLKVDWNEENMKDSE
;
A
#
# COMPACT_ATOMS: atom_id res chain seq x y z
N MET A 1 -2.82 -15.76 -4.99
CA MET A 1 -1.52 -16.12 -4.42
C MET A 1 -1.63 -16.17 -2.90
N LYS A 2 -1.07 -17.17 -2.29
CA LYS A 2 -1.18 -17.37 -0.84
C LYS A 2 -0.05 -16.65 -0.11
N LEU A 3 -0.38 -15.89 0.95
CA LEU A 3 0.64 -15.25 1.78
C LEU A 3 1.49 -16.27 2.51
N SER A 4 2.78 -15.99 2.62
CA SER A 4 3.64 -16.70 3.56
C SER A 4 3.32 -16.26 5.01
N LYS A 5 3.77 -17.05 5.97
CA LYS A 5 3.64 -16.70 7.38
C LYS A 5 4.34 -15.37 7.72
N LYS A 6 5.52 -15.13 7.14
CA LYS A 6 6.27 -13.88 7.33
C LYS A 6 5.48 -12.66 6.85
N GLU A 7 4.89 -12.75 5.65
CA GLU A 7 4.06 -11.69 5.08
C GLU A 7 2.82 -11.44 5.93
N TYR A 8 2.11 -12.50 6.31
CA TYR A 8 0.92 -12.40 7.16
C TYR A 8 1.24 -11.72 8.49
N GLU A 9 2.32 -12.11 9.17
CA GLU A 9 2.70 -11.53 10.46
C GLU A 9 3.03 -10.04 10.35
N ILE A 10 3.66 -9.61 9.26
CA ILE A 10 3.92 -8.18 9.01
C ILE A 10 2.61 -7.42 8.90
N TYR A 11 1.70 -7.86 8.03
CA TYR A 11 0.42 -7.16 7.82
C TYR A 11 -0.45 -7.16 9.06
N LYS A 12 -0.46 -8.25 9.81
CA LYS A 12 -1.18 -8.36 11.09
C LYS A 12 -0.63 -7.37 12.11
N LYS A 13 0.67 -7.29 12.24
CA LYS A 13 1.33 -6.46 13.25
C LYS A 13 1.09 -4.97 13.05
N ILE A 14 0.98 -4.53 11.81
CA ILE A 14 0.69 -3.12 11.48
C ILE A 14 -0.80 -2.82 11.35
N PHE A 15 -1.67 -3.78 11.61
CA PHE A 15 -3.13 -3.63 11.47
C PHE A 15 -3.55 -3.17 10.08
N PHE A 16 -2.93 -3.73 9.06
CA PHE A 16 -3.10 -3.29 7.67
C PHE A 16 -4.56 -3.32 7.23
N VAL A 17 -5.25 -4.46 7.45
CA VAL A 17 -6.64 -4.65 6.99
C VAL A 17 -7.58 -3.70 7.73
N GLU A 18 -7.48 -3.64 9.05
CA GLU A 18 -8.35 -2.83 9.90
C GLU A 18 -8.23 -1.34 9.55
N ARG A 19 -7.00 -0.86 9.34
CA ARG A 19 -6.73 0.53 8.99
C ARG A 19 -7.26 0.87 7.60
N TYR A 20 -7.07 -0.02 6.64
CA TYR A 20 -7.57 0.21 5.28
C TYR A 20 -9.09 0.10 5.19
N GLU A 21 -9.71 -0.82 5.92
CA GLU A 21 -11.17 -0.92 5.98
C GLU A 21 -11.80 0.38 6.51
N ILE A 22 -11.24 0.97 7.54
CA ILE A 22 -11.70 2.26 8.08
C ILE A 22 -11.63 3.34 7.01
N LEU A 23 -10.52 3.44 6.28
CA LEU A 23 -10.36 4.37 5.17
C LEU A 23 -11.39 4.12 4.07
N SER A 24 -11.54 2.87 3.68
CA SER A 24 -12.42 2.45 2.60
C SER A 24 -13.88 2.76 2.87
N VAL A 25 -14.33 2.56 4.10
CA VAL A 25 -15.71 2.86 4.52
C VAL A 25 -15.94 4.37 4.64
N LYS A 26 -14.99 5.09 5.22
CA LYS A 26 -15.11 6.53 5.46
C LYS A 26 -15.11 7.35 4.17
N PHE A 27 -14.28 6.97 3.19
CA PHE A 27 -14.06 7.74 1.97
C PHE A 27 -14.71 7.05 0.77
N GLN A 28 -16.02 7.29 0.60
CA GLN A 28 -16.81 6.86 -0.54
C GLN A 28 -17.60 8.04 -1.08
N CYS A 29 -17.69 8.14 -2.40
CA CYS A 29 -18.50 9.15 -3.09
C CYS A 29 -18.87 8.65 -4.48
N GLU A 30 -19.90 9.26 -5.07
CA GLU A 30 -20.32 8.98 -6.46
C GLU A 30 -19.74 10.00 -7.44
N GLU A 31 -19.19 11.09 -6.93
CA GLU A 31 -18.63 12.16 -7.72
C GLU A 31 -17.31 11.74 -8.36
N ARG A 32 -17.05 12.28 -9.56
CA ARG A 32 -15.79 12.11 -10.26
C ARG A 32 -15.05 13.44 -10.22
N LEU A 33 -13.98 13.51 -9.46
CA LEU A 33 -13.15 14.70 -9.40
C LEU A 33 -12.00 14.60 -10.39
N ASP A 34 -11.87 15.63 -11.22
CA ASP A 34 -10.65 15.84 -11.98
C ASP A 34 -9.60 16.45 -11.04
N TYR A 35 -8.40 15.90 -11.08
CA TYR A 35 -7.30 16.37 -10.27
C TYR A 35 -6.17 16.92 -11.15
N SER A 36 -5.42 17.87 -10.59
CA SER A 36 -4.19 18.38 -11.20
C SER A 36 -3.00 17.57 -10.68
N LYS A 37 -2.17 17.10 -11.59
CA LYS A 37 -0.93 16.40 -11.26
C LYS A 37 -0.06 17.24 -10.33
N GLU A 38 0.06 18.53 -10.60
CA GLU A 38 0.86 19.47 -9.81
C GLU A 38 0.33 19.58 -8.38
N ASN A 39 -0.98 19.68 -8.22
CA ASN A 39 -1.61 19.76 -6.90
C ASN A 39 -1.38 18.48 -6.09
N VAL A 40 -1.42 17.32 -6.74
CA VAL A 40 -1.15 16.04 -6.06
C VAL A 40 0.32 15.94 -5.65
N LEU A 41 1.25 16.35 -6.52
CA LEU A 41 2.68 16.37 -6.19
C LEU A 41 2.97 17.31 -5.01
N ASP A 42 2.35 18.49 -4.99
CA ASP A 42 2.47 19.45 -3.89
C ASP A 42 1.92 18.88 -2.58
N LEU A 43 0.79 18.19 -2.66
CA LEU A 43 0.18 17.53 -1.51
C LEU A 43 1.09 16.45 -0.92
N ILE A 44 1.66 15.60 -1.77
CA ILE A 44 2.61 14.56 -1.35
C ILE A 44 3.83 15.19 -0.70
N LYS A 45 4.35 16.29 -1.27
CA LYS A 45 5.49 17.03 -0.71
C LYS A 45 5.16 17.63 0.65
N LYS A 46 3.96 18.20 0.80
CA LYS A 46 3.47 18.71 2.08
C LYS A 46 3.46 17.65 3.16
N LEU A 47 3.15 16.40 2.79
CA LEU A 47 3.14 15.25 3.70
C LEU A 47 4.54 14.68 4.00
N GLY A 48 5.59 15.27 3.42
CA GLY A 48 6.97 14.91 3.71
C GLY A 48 7.61 13.92 2.75
N TYR A 49 6.99 13.67 1.59
CA TYR A 49 7.50 12.73 0.60
C TYR A 49 7.76 13.39 -0.74
N THR A 50 8.67 12.80 -1.49
CA THR A 50 8.93 13.21 -2.87
C THR A 50 8.43 12.12 -3.81
N ALA A 51 7.49 12.48 -4.67
CA ALA A 51 6.94 11.57 -5.66
C ALA A 51 7.44 11.91 -7.06
N LYS A 52 7.61 10.88 -7.86
CA LYS A 52 7.84 11.00 -9.31
C LYS A 52 6.56 10.57 -10.03
N TYR A 53 6.06 11.39 -10.93
CA TYR A 53 4.92 11.02 -11.77
C TYR A 53 5.40 10.18 -12.95
N VAL A 54 4.86 8.97 -13.08
CA VAL A 54 5.15 8.05 -14.19
C VAL A 54 4.03 8.15 -15.20
N LYS A 55 4.27 8.89 -16.26
CA LYS A 55 3.27 9.22 -17.29
C LYS A 55 2.73 7.98 -18.00
N LYS A 56 3.57 7.02 -18.30
CA LYS A 56 3.22 5.81 -19.05
C LYS A 56 2.05 5.05 -18.41
N ASN A 57 2.08 4.90 -17.09
CA ASN A 57 1.09 4.13 -16.34
C ASN A 57 0.23 5.00 -15.44
N ASN A 58 0.37 6.30 -15.51
CA ASN A 58 -0.43 7.29 -14.80
C ASN A 58 -0.47 7.05 -13.28
N PHE A 59 0.70 7.06 -12.63
CA PHE A 59 0.77 6.95 -11.19
C PHE A 59 1.90 7.80 -10.59
N PHE A 60 1.77 8.08 -9.28
CA PHE A 60 2.77 8.79 -8.50
C PHE A 60 3.59 7.77 -7.73
N LYS A 61 4.90 7.78 -7.91
CA LYS A 61 5.81 6.81 -7.32
C LYS A 61 6.62 7.44 -6.21
N ILE A 62 6.51 6.91 -5.00
CA ILE A 62 7.42 7.19 -3.90
C ILE A 62 8.35 5.98 -3.78
N GLU A 63 9.66 6.23 -3.76
CA GLU A 63 10.67 5.18 -3.75
C GLU A 63 11.76 5.56 -2.76
N GLU A 64 12.09 4.64 -1.86
CA GLU A 64 13.09 4.87 -0.82
C GLU A 64 13.96 3.62 -0.66
N LYS A 65 15.24 3.84 -0.37
CA LYS A 65 16.18 2.74 -0.14
C LYS A 65 16.65 2.74 1.31
N ASN A 66 16.72 1.56 1.90
CA ASN A 66 17.35 1.34 3.19
C ASN A 66 18.21 0.08 3.09
N GLY A 67 19.54 0.28 3.04
CA GLY A 67 20.47 -0.82 2.80
C GLY A 67 20.22 -1.49 1.45
N ILE A 68 20.00 -2.78 1.48
CA ILE A 68 19.74 -3.60 0.28
C ILE A 68 18.26 -3.67 -0.10
N ILE A 69 17.37 -3.04 0.68
CA ILE A 69 15.94 -3.07 0.44
C ILE A 69 15.48 -1.74 -0.16
N LYS A 70 14.78 -1.84 -1.26
CA LYS A 70 14.07 -0.72 -1.88
C LYS A 70 12.60 -0.84 -1.55
N PHE A 71 12.05 0.22 -0.95
CA PHE A 71 10.62 0.35 -0.68
C PHE A 71 9.96 1.24 -1.69
N TYR A 72 8.70 0.97 -1.98
CA TYR A 72 7.91 1.87 -2.82
C TYR A 72 6.46 1.93 -2.36
N LEU A 73 5.87 3.07 -2.62
CA LEU A 73 4.43 3.28 -2.53
C LEU A 73 4.00 3.97 -3.82
N ASN A 74 3.15 3.32 -4.60
CA ASN A 74 2.59 3.87 -5.82
C ASN A 74 1.14 4.30 -5.59
N ILE A 75 0.82 5.49 -6.03
CA ILE A 75 -0.51 6.08 -5.88
C ILE A 75 -1.09 6.28 -7.27
N CYS A 76 -2.10 5.49 -7.61
CA CYS A 76 -2.84 5.60 -8.86
C CYS A 76 -4.16 6.31 -8.60
N LEU A 77 -4.35 7.46 -9.20
CA LEU A 77 -5.60 8.19 -9.13
C LEU A 77 -6.31 8.08 -10.46
N LYS A 78 -7.51 7.47 -10.45
CA LYS A 78 -8.36 7.40 -11.62
C LYS A 78 -9.73 7.93 -11.24
N TYR A 79 -10.06 9.11 -11.75
CA TYR A 79 -11.21 9.87 -11.28
C TYR A 79 -11.07 10.10 -9.76
N SER A 80 -12.08 9.73 -8.98
CA SER A 80 -12.05 9.85 -7.53
C SER A 80 -11.46 8.63 -6.82
N ASN A 81 -11.10 7.57 -7.53
CA ASN A 81 -10.56 6.35 -6.94
C ASN A 81 -9.07 6.51 -6.59
N VAL A 82 -8.72 6.04 -5.41
CA VAL A 82 -7.34 5.96 -4.94
C VAL A 82 -6.91 4.50 -4.88
N GLU A 83 -6.07 4.08 -5.80
CA GLU A 83 -5.45 2.76 -5.76
C GLU A 83 -4.03 2.89 -5.22
N LEU A 84 -3.73 2.13 -4.19
CA LEU A 84 -2.44 2.14 -3.52
C LEU A 84 -1.75 0.80 -3.71
N VAL A 85 -0.46 0.86 -4.05
CA VAL A 85 0.39 -0.32 -4.21
C VAL A 85 1.64 -0.12 -3.38
N ILE A 86 1.92 -1.06 -2.50
CA ILE A 86 3.07 -1.01 -1.58
C ILE A 86 3.99 -2.19 -1.86
N GLY A 87 5.28 -2.00 -1.66
CA GLY A 87 6.18 -3.13 -1.82
C GLY A 87 7.60 -2.89 -1.35
N ALA A 88 8.32 -4.00 -1.26
CA ALA A 88 9.74 -4.05 -0.91
C ALA A 88 10.46 -5.06 -1.79
N THR A 89 11.63 -4.68 -2.27
CA THR A 89 12.47 -5.47 -3.17
C THR A 89 13.91 -5.51 -2.64
N ASN A 90 14.54 -6.68 -2.69
CA ASN A 90 15.98 -6.78 -2.49
C ASN A 90 16.69 -6.35 -3.78
N ILE A 91 17.44 -5.26 -3.73
CA ILE A 91 18.06 -4.68 -4.93
C ILE A 91 19.32 -5.41 -5.37
N ILE A 92 19.98 -6.16 -4.48
CA ILE A 92 21.18 -6.95 -4.81
C ILE A 92 20.79 -8.21 -5.57
N GLU A 93 19.77 -8.92 -5.09
CA GLU A 93 19.28 -10.15 -5.69
C GLU A 93 18.21 -9.91 -6.76
N ASP A 94 17.77 -8.67 -6.94
CA ASP A 94 16.66 -8.30 -7.81
C ASP A 94 15.42 -9.17 -7.52
N LYS A 95 15.08 -9.28 -6.24
CA LYS A 95 14.03 -10.17 -5.77
C LYS A 95 12.94 -9.39 -5.04
N PHE A 96 11.70 -9.56 -5.50
CA PHE A 96 10.53 -9.06 -4.79
C PHE A 96 10.37 -9.80 -3.46
N LEU A 97 10.19 -9.06 -2.37
CA LEU A 97 10.06 -9.62 -1.03
C LEU A 97 8.62 -9.70 -0.57
N ILE A 98 7.90 -8.58 -0.59
CA ILE A 98 6.55 -8.46 -0.05
C ILE A 98 5.86 -7.24 -0.68
N GLY A 99 4.55 -7.30 -0.84
CA GLY A 99 3.74 -6.17 -1.27
C GLY A 99 2.57 -6.56 -2.16
N GLY A 100 1.88 -5.56 -2.63
CA GLY A 100 0.75 -5.69 -3.54
C GLY A 100 -0.17 -4.48 -3.50
N VAL A 101 -1.28 -4.59 -4.22
CA VAL A 101 -2.37 -3.62 -4.17
C VAL A 101 -3.06 -3.74 -2.81
N PHE A 102 -3.36 -2.61 -2.16
CA PHE A 102 -3.93 -2.60 -0.81
C PHE A 102 -5.19 -3.47 -0.68
N VAL A 103 -6.13 -3.33 -1.60
CA VAL A 103 -7.36 -4.13 -1.60
C VAL A 103 -7.05 -5.63 -1.68
N LYS A 104 -6.10 -6.00 -2.53
CA LYS A 104 -5.69 -7.40 -2.70
C LYS A 104 -4.98 -7.94 -1.46
N ILE A 105 -4.13 -7.14 -0.83
CA ILE A 105 -3.48 -7.52 0.43
C ILE A 105 -4.54 -7.83 1.50
N CYS A 106 -5.55 -6.99 1.63
CA CYS A 106 -6.65 -7.22 2.57
C CYS A 106 -7.36 -8.55 2.28
N THR A 107 -7.63 -8.84 1.02
CA THR A 107 -8.21 -10.11 0.57
C THR A 107 -7.33 -11.29 0.96
N GLU A 108 -6.04 -11.21 0.69
CA GLU A 108 -5.09 -12.30 0.99
C GLU A 108 -4.92 -12.53 2.50
N VAL A 109 -4.89 -11.47 3.29
CA VAL A 109 -4.82 -11.55 4.76
C VAL A 109 -6.08 -12.22 5.32
N ASN A 110 -7.25 -11.83 4.83
CA ASN A 110 -8.52 -12.43 5.26
C ASN A 110 -8.59 -13.91 4.86
N CYS A 111 -8.15 -14.25 3.66
CA CYS A 111 -8.03 -15.66 3.23
C CYS A 111 -7.12 -16.46 4.16
N TYR A 112 -5.98 -15.90 4.55
CA TYR A 112 -5.06 -16.56 5.47
C TYR A 112 -5.71 -16.87 6.83
N LYS A 113 -6.57 -15.97 7.30
CA LYS A 113 -7.34 -16.17 8.54
C LYS A 113 -8.52 -17.14 8.38
N GLY A 114 -8.83 -17.57 7.17
CA GLY A 114 -10.01 -18.40 6.88
C GLY A 114 -11.31 -17.60 6.88
N ILE A 115 -11.25 -16.30 6.70
CA ILE A 115 -12.44 -15.43 6.62
C ILE A 115 -12.97 -15.46 5.20
N SER A 116 -14.29 -15.70 5.07
CA SER A 116 -14.96 -15.67 3.77
C SER A 116 -14.98 -14.27 3.17
N LEU A 117 -14.81 -14.19 1.84
CA LEU A 117 -14.69 -12.95 1.10
C LEU A 117 -16.00 -12.54 0.39
N ASP A 118 -17.12 -12.69 1.05
CA ASP A 118 -18.42 -12.36 0.47
C ASP A 118 -18.59 -10.85 0.22
N GLU A 119 -17.79 -10.03 0.86
CA GLU A 119 -17.77 -8.58 0.65
C GLU A 119 -16.40 -8.11 0.19
N ASN A 120 -16.34 -7.54 -1.01
CA ASN A 120 -15.14 -6.93 -1.52
C ASN A 120 -14.87 -5.61 -0.80
N ILE A 121 -13.66 -5.44 -0.30
CA ILE A 121 -13.20 -4.16 0.23
C ILE A 121 -13.10 -3.19 -0.94
N LYS A 122 -13.78 -2.06 -0.83
CA LYS A 122 -13.79 -1.03 -1.87
C LYS A 122 -12.56 -0.15 -1.80
N LYS A 123 -12.15 0.39 -2.93
CA LYS A 123 -11.12 1.43 -2.96
C LYS A 123 -11.65 2.70 -2.32
N ALA A 124 -10.80 3.41 -1.58
CA ALA A 124 -11.13 4.73 -1.07
C ALA A 124 -11.34 5.71 -2.24
N LYS A 125 -12.27 6.65 -2.08
CA LYS A 125 -12.60 7.68 -3.06
C LYS A 125 -12.59 9.04 -2.41
N PHE A 126 -12.10 10.06 -3.13
CA PHE A 126 -12.01 11.41 -2.60
C PHE A 126 -12.87 12.38 -3.42
N ARG A 127 -13.52 13.33 -2.72
CA ARG A 127 -14.34 14.39 -3.33
C ARG A 127 -13.57 15.69 -3.51
N ASN A 128 -12.47 15.85 -2.78
CA ASN A 128 -11.66 17.05 -2.77
C ASN A 128 -10.25 16.73 -2.28
N TYR A 129 -9.34 17.69 -2.38
CA TYR A 129 -7.97 17.50 -1.97
C TYR A 129 -7.81 17.32 -0.46
N GLN A 130 -8.71 17.86 0.35
CA GLN A 130 -8.67 17.65 1.80
C GLN A 130 -8.91 16.17 2.13
N GLU A 131 -9.86 15.53 1.48
CA GLU A 131 -10.11 14.09 1.64
C GLU A 131 -8.95 13.25 1.11
N LEU A 132 -8.38 13.64 -0.03
CA LEU A 132 -7.19 12.98 -0.56
C LEU A 132 -6.02 13.09 0.43
N GLU A 133 -5.84 14.24 1.06
CA GLU A 133 -4.81 14.44 2.09
C GLU A 133 -5.01 13.49 3.26
N GLU A 134 -6.24 13.33 3.75
CA GLU A 134 -6.55 12.41 4.85
C GLU A 134 -6.26 10.95 4.46
N ILE A 135 -6.66 10.55 3.25
CA ILE A 135 -6.39 9.19 2.73
C ILE A 135 -4.89 8.95 2.64
N LEU A 136 -4.15 9.88 2.06
CA LEU A 136 -2.71 9.74 1.88
C LEU A 136 -1.95 9.80 3.21
N THR A 137 -2.41 10.59 4.17
CA THR A 137 -1.82 10.64 5.51
C THR A 137 -1.82 9.27 6.17
N GLU A 138 -2.96 8.56 6.12
CA GLU A 138 -3.04 7.20 6.67
C GLU A 138 -2.26 6.20 5.82
N ALA A 139 -2.32 6.33 4.49
CA ALA A 139 -1.54 5.47 3.59
C ALA A 139 -0.04 5.58 3.87
N PHE A 140 0.47 6.79 4.08
CA PHE A 140 1.88 7.00 4.42
C PHE A 140 2.21 6.48 5.82
N ALA A 141 1.30 6.58 6.79
CA ALA A 141 1.50 6.00 8.11
C ALA A 141 1.60 4.46 8.03
N ILE A 142 0.74 3.82 7.24
CA ILE A 142 0.83 2.38 6.97
C ILE A 142 2.15 2.04 6.30
N TYR A 143 2.58 2.84 5.33
CA TYR A 143 3.85 2.66 4.62
C TYR A 143 5.06 2.73 5.58
N GLU A 144 5.08 3.69 6.50
CA GLU A 144 6.15 3.81 7.50
C GLU A 144 6.21 2.57 8.41
N ASP A 145 5.07 2.10 8.90
CA ASP A 145 5.00 0.92 9.73
C ASP A 145 5.41 -0.34 8.95
N PHE A 146 5.01 -0.44 7.70
CA PHE A 146 5.41 -1.50 6.78
C PHE A 146 6.92 -1.56 6.62
N LYS A 147 7.57 -0.42 6.35
CA LYS A 147 9.04 -0.36 6.22
C LYS A 147 9.73 -0.84 7.49
N THR A 148 9.27 -0.37 8.63
CA THR A 148 9.82 -0.75 9.94
C THR A 148 9.77 -2.25 10.16
N GLU A 149 8.63 -2.88 9.89
CA GLU A 149 8.45 -4.31 10.11
C GLU A 149 9.20 -5.17 9.08
N VAL A 150 9.24 -4.74 7.82
CA VAL A 150 10.00 -5.44 6.77
C VAL A 150 11.49 -5.49 7.11
N LEU A 151 12.05 -4.41 7.66
CA LEU A 151 13.46 -4.35 8.05
C LEU A 151 13.82 -5.26 9.20
N LYS A 152 12.87 -5.70 9.99
CA LYS A 152 13.09 -6.63 11.13
C LYS A 152 13.16 -8.10 10.72
N VAL A 153 12.72 -8.43 9.50
CA VAL A 153 12.62 -9.82 9.04
C VAL A 153 13.92 -10.24 8.36
N ASP A 154 14.38 -11.43 8.64
CA ASP A 154 15.46 -12.07 7.89
C ASP A 154 14.88 -12.73 6.63
N TRP A 155 15.08 -12.07 5.50
CA TRP A 155 14.60 -12.54 4.19
C TRP A 155 15.52 -13.58 3.55
N ASN A 156 16.71 -13.82 4.13
CA ASN A 156 17.68 -14.80 3.64
C ASN A 156 17.47 -16.20 4.21
N GLU A 157 16.70 -16.32 5.28
CA GLU A 157 16.26 -17.63 5.73
C GLU A 157 15.46 -18.26 4.60
N GLU A 158 16.04 -19.28 3.98
CA GLU A 158 15.27 -20.14 3.08
C GLU A 158 13.99 -20.52 3.82
N ASN A 159 12.88 -20.28 3.16
CA ASN A 159 11.59 -20.70 3.65
C ASN A 159 11.75 -22.10 4.25
N MET A 160 11.74 -22.22 5.54
CA MET A 160 11.17 -23.42 6.10
C MET A 160 9.81 -23.45 5.45
N LYS A 161 9.68 -24.31 4.43
CA LYS A 161 8.42 -24.59 3.80
C LYS A 161 7.43 -24.63 4.93
N ASP A 162 6.45 -23.74 4.90
CA ASP A 162 5.33 -23.88 5.79
C ASP A 162 4.86 -25.33 5.61
N SER A 163 5.40 -26.19 6.43
CA SER A 163 4.90 -27.55 6.55
C SER A 163 3.49 -27.36 7.05
N GLU A 164 2.57 -27.64 6.19
CA GLU A 164 1.12 -27.56 6.38
C GLU A 164 0.67 -27.80 7.81
#